data_ac25540f0b1adc861f16b70bb04433b5
#
_entry.id   ac25540f0b1adc861f16b70bb04433b5
#
_cell.length_a   1.000
_cell.length_b   1.000
_cell.length_c   1.000
_cell.angle_alpha   90.00
_cell.angle_beta   90.00
_cell.angle_gamma   90.00
#
_symmetry.space_group_name_H-M   'P 1'
#
loop_
_entity.id
_entity.type
_entity.pdbx_description
1 polymer ?
#
loop_
_entity_poly.entity_id
_entity_poly.type
_entity_poly.pdbx_seq_one_letter_code
_entity_poly.pdbx_strand_id
1 'polypeptide(L)'
;IPLFRSFWRKEQGESLLIVAFAITALIGMSATVADMGAAYVKTAQTQTAADAAVLAAGMKLPVKSGDTAGIEQVKAIARDYLTKNGVEDASAATITLGDLSGGAYHSILVSQPAMSETAFARIFGINEITFRRQAEAKVVPCAALSDLVPLSIQKSTLDAIIADGTSQHAILKYGSNTDDVENGSFGAVDLDGVKGGGANDYTSWLAYGYQAKLELGTVLPVESGNMTGPTYSGIVQRYNACTHYASYGGCKVDRYADDCPRVMKVPVIEYTDSSHKYVRVVGFAAFVLEDYTTYEDQGCVIGSYVNMVNVGAVDGDLTGTASSFGVYSLVLSK
;
A
#
# COMPACT_ATOMS: atom_id res chain seq x y z
N ILE A 1 -1.38 92.52 -6.68
CA ILE A 1 -1.90 91.12 -6.65
C ILE A 1 -0.81 90.15 -6.12
N PRO A 2 -0.64 89.94 -4.84
CA PRO A 2 0.25 88.85 -4.33
C PRO A 2 -0.45 87.88 -3.40
N LEU A 3 -1.67 87.45 -3.67
CA LEU A 3 -2.40 86.55 -2.77
C LEU A 3 -2.46 85.08 -3.23
N PHE A 4 -1.96 84.80 -4.43
CA PHE A 4 -2.05 83.43 -5.00
C PHE A 4 -0.80 82.54 -4.80
N ARG A 5 0.32 83.13 -4.30
CA ARG A 5 1.58 82.38 -4.13
C ARG A 5 1.71 81.64 -2.78
N SER A 6 0.81 81.87 -1.81
CA SER A 6 0.91 81.34 -0.50
C SER A 6 0.18 79.99 -0.32
N PHE A 7 -0.75 79.66 -1.22
CA PHE A 7 -1.53 78.40 -1.12
C PHE A 7 -0.77 77.19 -1.57
N TRP A 8 0.13 77.26 -2.49
CA TRP A 8 0.87 76.12 -3.06
C TRP A 8 2.03 75.62 -2.16
N ARG A 9 2.44 76.37 -1.17
CA ARG A 9 3.54 75.94 -0.27
C ARG A 9 3.10 75.10 0.95
N LYS A 10 1.84 75.12 1.30
CA LYS A 10 1.32 74.31 2.43
C LYS A 10 0.92 72.92 2.03
N GLU A 11 0.48 72.72 0.80
CA GLU A 11 0.02 71.40 0.32
C GLU A 11 1.16 70.40 0.07
N GLN A 12 2.38 70.85 -0.20
CA GLN A 12 3.52 69.96 -0.44
C GLN A 12 3.95 69.14 0.77
N GLY A 13 3.75 69.64 2.00
CA GLY A 13 4.07 68.92 3.23
C GLY A 13 3.07 67.84 3.57
N GLU A 14 1.77 68.08 3.36
CA GLU A 14 0.69 67.14 3.61
C GLU A 14 0.73 65.96 2.62
N SER A 15 0.98 66.24 1.33
CA SER A 15 1.12 65.20 0.31
C SER A 15 2.33 64.29 0.58
N LEU A 16 3.45 64.82 1.04
CA LEU A 16 4.63 64.04 1.42
C LEU A 16 4.34 63.06 2.60
N LEU A 17 3.58 63.54 3.58
CA LEU A 17 3.16 62.72 4.73
C LEU A 17 2.24 61.56 4.30
N ILE A 18 1.25 61.84 3.44
CA ILE A 18 0.34 60.85 2.90
C ILE A 18 1.11 59.81 2.08
N VAL A 19 2.04 60.24 1.20
CA VAL A 19 2.90 59.33 0.43
C VAL A 19 3.79 58.48 1.34
N ALA A 20 4.39 59.05 2.39
CA ALA A 20 5.20 58.31 3.34
C ALA A 20 4.40 57.21 4.05
N PHE A 21 3.19 57.53 4.54
CA PHE A 21 2.30 56.54 5.15
C PHE A 21 1.84 55.46 4.15
N ALA A 22 1.49 55.87 2.92
CA ALA A 22 1.10 54.94 1.86
C ALA A 22 2.22 53.96 1.51
N ILE A 23 3.45 54.43 1.36
CA ILE A 23 4.62 53.59 1.09
C ILE A 23 4.86 52.62 2.28
N THR A 24 4.80 53.13 3.51
CA THR A 24 4.98 52.27 4.70
C THR A 24 3.90 51.16 4.76
N ALA A 25 2.65 51.53 4.47
CA ALA A 25 1.55 50.58 4.42
C ALA A 25 1.75 49.51 3.29
N LEU A 26 2.17 49.93 2.12
CA LEU A 26 2.46 49.02 0.98
C LEU A 26 3.62 48.07 1.30
N ILE A 27 4.70 48.61 1.92
CA ILE A 27 5.82 47.77 2.35
C ILE A 27 5.35 46.73 3.42
N GLY A 28 4.54 47.17 4.39
CA GLY A 28 3.98 46.30 5.40
C GLY A 28 3.11 45.17 4.83
N MET A 29 2.25 45.51 3.86
CA MET A 29 1.41 44.50 3.17
C MET A 29 2.27 43.52 2.35
N SER A 30 3.25 44.03 1.58
CA SER A 30 4.16 43.18 0.81
C SER A 30 4.98 42.24 1.70
N ALA A 31 5.43 42.76 2.83
CA ALA A 31 6.16 41.99 3.85
C ALA A 31 5.32 40.84 4.43
N THR A 32 4.04 41.11 4.76
CA THR A 32 3.12 40.10 5.24
C THR A 32 2.87 39.01 4.20
N VAL A 33 2.73 39.39 2.93
CA VAL A 33 2.55 38.44 1.82
C VAL A 33 3.78 37.53 1.69
N ALA A 34 4.99 38.05 1.85
CA ALA A 34 6.23 37.30 1.77
C ALA A 34 6.32 36.24 2.91
N ASP A 35 6.08 36.65 4.16
CA ASP A 35 6.10 35.75 5.32
C ASP A 35 5.00 34.67 5.21
N MET A 36 3.78 35.04 4.79
CA MET A 36 2.70 34.08 4.56
C MET A 36 3.01 33.11 3.41
N GLY A 37 3.64 33.59 2.35
CA GLY A 37 4.07 32.79 1.23
C GLY A 37 5.11 31.73 1.65
N ALA A 38 6.10 32.13 2.42
CA ALA A 38 7.10 31.23 2.99
C ALA A 38 6.47 30.16 3.91
N ALA A 39 5.57 30.58 4.80
CA ALA A 39 4.84 29.67 5.68
C ALA A 39 3.96 28.69 4.89
N TYR A 40 3.30 29.14 3.81
CA TYR A 40 2.51 28.27 2.95
C TYR A 40 3.36 27.21 2.26
N VAL A 41 4.52 27.59 1.70
CA VAL A 41 5.45 26.66 1.06
C VAL A 41 5.94 25.61 2.07
N LYS A 42 6.38 26.03 3.27
CA LYS A 42 6.84 25.13 4.33
C LYS A 42 5.73 24.19 4.77
N THR A 43 4.50 24.70 4.86
CA THR A 43 3.30 23.92 5.20
C THR A 43 3.02 22.83 4.17
N ALA A 44 3.07 23.17 2.86
CA ALA A 44 2.86 22.22 1.77
C ALA A 44 3.97 21.15 1.74
N GLN A 45 5.23 21.55 1.92
CA GLN A 45 6.36 20.62 2.02
C GLN A 45 6.19 19.63 3.20
N THR A 46 5.78 20.14 4.38
CA THR A 46 5.55 19.29 5.55
C THR A 46 4.40 18.31 5.33
N GLN A 47 3.32 18.74 4.64
CA GLN A 47 2.22 17.84 4.30
C GLN A 47 2.70 16.73 3.35
N THR A 48 3.41 17.08 2.27
CA THR A 48 3.96 16.10 1.33
C THR A 48 4.90 15.10 2.02
N ALA A 49 5.72 15.57 2.97
CA ALA A 49 6.59 14.71 3.76
C ALA A 49 5.80 13.75 4.67
N ALA A 50 4.73 14.23 5.30
CA ALA A 50 3.86 13.41 6.13
C ALA A 50 3.12 12.34 5.30
N ASP A 51 2.60 12.72 4.12
CA ASP A 51 1.94 11.79 3.20
C ASP A 51 2.90 10.70 2.72
N ALA A 52 4.12 11.08 2.33
CA ALA A 52 5.16 10.12 1.94
C ALA A 52 5.55 9.19 3.09
N ALA A 53 5.62 9.70 4.32
CA ALA A 53 5.96 8.93 5.51
C ALA A 53 4.91 7.86 5.84
N VAL A 54 3.61 8.21 5.80
CA VAL A 54 2.54 7.25 6.09
C VAL A 54 2.40 6.21 4.98
N LEU A 55 2.60 6.59 3.72
CA LEU A 55 2.58 5.64 2.60
C LEU A 55 3.73 4.64 2.70
N ALA A 56 4.95 5.11 2.95
CA ALA A 56 6.10 4.22 3.06
C ALA A 56 6.02 3.28 4.27
N ALA A 57 5.61 3.80 5.42
CA ALA A 57 5.44 3.01 6.63
C ALA A 57 4.23 2.07 6.57
N GLY A 58 3.16 2.50 5.90
CA GLY A 58 1.94 1.72 5.68
C GLY A 58 2.18 0.43 4.89
N MET A 59 3.25 0.37 4.08
CA MET A 59 3.66 -0.86 3.38
C MET A 59 4.05 -2.02 4.32
N LYS A 60 4.28 -1.73 5.61
CA LYS A 60 4.61 -2.74 6.64
C LYS A 60 3.42 -3.10 7.52
N LEU A 61 2.23 -2.59 7.21
CA LEU A 61 0.99 -2.98 7.86
C LEU A 61 0.35 -4.21 7.15
N PRO A 62 -0.50 -4.98 7.83
CA PRO A 62 -0.79 -4.90 9.26
C PRO A 62 0.37 -5.41 10.13
N VAL A 63 0.55 -4.84 11.31
CA VAL A 63 1.54 -5.29 12.30
C VAL A 63 0.85 -5.74 13.57
N LYS A 64 1.23 -6.92 14.10
CA LYS A 64 0.63 -7.47 15.33
C LYS A 64 0.88 -6.54 16.51
N SER A 65 -0.12 -6.34 17.37
CA SER A 65 -0.04 -5.46 18.53
C SER A 65 1.02 -5.90 19.57
N GLY A 66 1.37 -7.18 19.58
CA GLY A 66 2.43 -7.74 20.42
C GLY A 66 3.83 -7.71 19.79
N ASP A 67 3.94 -7.36 18.49
CA ASP A 67 5.23 -7.30 17.79
C ASP A 67 5.90 -5.92 17.97
N THR A 68 6.59 -5.76 19.09
CA THR A 68 7.30 -4.51 19.40
C THR A 68 8.34 -4.16 18.35
N ALA A 69 9.03 -5.15 17.77
CA ALA A 69 10.07 -4.92 16.77
C ALA A 69 9.45 -4.41 15.45
N GLY A 70 8.38 -5.01 14.99
CA GLY A 70 7.63 -4.58 13.81
C GLY A 70 7.04 -3.19 13.99
N ILE A 71 6.46 -2.89 15.16
CA ILE A 71 5.94 -1.55 15.49
C ILE A 71 7.04 -0.48 15.41
N GLU A 72 8.21 -0.74 16.00
CA GLU A 72 9.32 0.22 15.95
C GLU A 72 9.90 0.34 14.53
N GLN A 73 9.91 -0.73 13.73
CA GLN A 73 10.29 -0.67 12.33
C GLN A 73 9.37 0.24 11.52
N VAL A 74 8.04 0.12 11.68
CA VAL A 74 7.05 1.00 11.03
C VAL A 74 7.32 2.46 11.39
N LYS A 75 7.53 2.77 12.68
CA LYS A 75 7.83 4.13 13.13
C LYS A 75 9.18 4.65 12.61
N ALA A 76 10.19 3.80 12.53
CA ALA A 76 11.50 4.15 12.00
C ALA A 76 11.42 4.51 10.51
N ILE A 77 10.68 3.73 9.71
CA ILE A 77 10.44 4.04 8.29
C ILE A 77 9.75 5.39 8.13
N ALA A 78 8.71 5.66 8.93
CA ALA A 78 8.02 6.95 8.86
C ALA A 78 8.96 8.12 9.16
N ARG A 79 9.81 8.04 10.18
CA ARG A 79 10.81 9.09 10.49
C ARG A 79 11.87 9.26 9.40
N ASP A 80 12.33 8.15 8.82
CA ASP A 80 13.28 8.16 7.71
C ASP A 80 12.72 8.90 6.49
N TYR A 81 11.46 8.63 6.14
CA TYR A 81 10.79 9.31 5.03
C TYR A 81 10.47 10.78 5.30
N LEU A 82 10.15 11.17 6.53
CA LEU A 82 10.06 12.57 6.93
C LEU A 82 11.39 13.29 6.66
N THR A 83 12.50 12.71 7.11
CA THR A 83 13.86 13.28 6.91
C THR A 83 14.21 13.35 5.43
N LYS A 84 13.98 12.29 4.65
CA LYS A 84 14.23 12.25 3.19
C LYS A 84 13.42 13.29 2.42
N ASN A 85 12.26 13.68 2.93
CA ASN A 85 11.41 14.71 2.34
C ASN A 85 11.60 16.12 2.95
N GLY A 86 12.72 16.35 3.62
CA GLY A 86 13.17 17.69 4.05
C GLY A 86 12.61 18.17 5.38
N VAL A 87 12.11 17.27 6.23
CA VAL A 87 11.79 17.61 7.62
C VAL A 87 13.07 17.63 8.44
N GLU A 88 13.39 18.76 9.01
CA GLU A 88 14.64 18.98 9.77
C GLU A 88 14.65 18.21 11.08
N ASP A 89 13.53 18.20 11.79
CA ASP A 89 13.36 17.42 13.04
C ASP A 89 12.21 16.41 12.91
N ALA A 90 12.53 15.25 12.34
CA ALA A 90 11.61 14.14 12.26
C ALA A 90 11.36 13.45 13.62
N SER A 91 12.22 13.71 14.64
CA SER A 91 12.06 13.15 15.98
C SER A 91 10.89 13.76 16.73
N ALA A 92 10.51 15.01 16.39
CA ALA A 92 9.34 15.69 16.92
C ALA A 92 8.00 15.14 16.42
N ALA A 93 8.03 14.24 15.41
CA ALA A 93 6.83 13.61 14.89
C ALA A 93 6.18 12.69 15.92
N THR A 94 4.89 12.85 16.13
CA THR A 94 4.06 11.88 16.84
C THR A 94 3.54 10.86 15.83
N ILE A 95 3.94 9.58 16.00
CA ILE A 95 3.55 8.48 15.11
C ILE A 95 2.73 7.50 15.92
N THR A 96 1.48 7.28 15.49
CA THR A 96 0.52 6.43 16.17
C THR A 96 0.01 5.36 15.20
N LEU A 97 0.00 4.11 15.63
CA LEU A 97 -0.68 3.04 14.93
C LEU A 97 -2.11 2.93 15.46
N GLY A 98 -3.03 2.67 14.58
CA GLY A 98 -4.46 2.62 14.88
C GLY A 98 -5.18 1.48 14.16
N ASP A 99 -6.50 1.52 14.22
CA ASP A 99 -7.37 0.53 13.59
C ASP A 99 -7.01 -0.91 13.98
N LEU A 100 -7.08 -1.17 15.31
CA LEU A 100 -6.74 -2.49 15.86
C LEU A 100 -7.86 -3.49 15.57
N SER A 101 -7.59 -4.44 14.68
CA SER A 101 -8.50 -5.51 14.29
C SER A 101 -7.73 -6.83 14.21
N GLY A 102 -8.35 -7.94 14.64
CA GLY A 102 -7.68 -9.26 14.62
C GLY A 102 -6.35 -9.31 15.39
N GLY A 103 -6.14 -8.42 16.37
CA GLY A 103 -4.88 -8.34 17.12
C GLY A 103 -3.74 -7.64 16.38
N ALA A 104 -4.01 -6.97 15.25
CA ALA A 104 -3.03 -6.23 14.47
C ALA A 104 -3.51 -4.79 14.19
N TYR A 105 -2.56 -3.87 14.04
CA TYR A 105 -2.82 -2.48 13.64
C TYR A 105 -2.89 -2.37 12.12
N HIS A 106 -3.93 -1.69 11.61
CA HIS A 106 -4.19 -1.53 10.17
C HIS A 106 -4.06 -0.08 9.69
N SER A 107 -3.77 0.88 10.56
CA SER A 107 -3.52 2.26 10.15
C SER A 107 -2.31 2.87 10.85
N ILE A 108 -1.77 3.90 10.21
CA ILE A 108 -0.70 4.73 10.74
C ILE A 108 -1.07 6.20 10.56
N LEU A 109 -0.96 6.96 11.65
CA LEU A 109 -1.11 8.41 11.68
C LEU A 109 0.24 9.03 12.02
N VAL A 110 0.69 9.95 11.17
CA VAL A 110 1.86 10.79 11.42
C VAL A 110 1.40 12.23 11.65
N SER A 111 1.86 12.84 12.73
CA SER A 111 1.57 14.23 13.09
C SER A 111 2.88 14.97 13.29
N GLN A 112 3.27 15.78 12.29
CA GLN A 112 4.54 16.51 12.26
C GLN A 112 4.33 17.97 12.61
N PRO A 113 4.91 18.48 13.69
CA PRO A 113 5.03 19.91 13.94
C PRO A 113 6.10 20.51 13.03
N ALA A 114 5.88 21.72 12.59
CA ALA A 114 6.86 22.51 11.85
C ALA A 114 6.71 24.00 12.15
N MET A 115 7.73 24.75 11.79
CA MET A 115 7.76 26.20 11.92
C MET A 115 8.28 26.84 10.64
N SER A 116 7.84 28.05 10.40
CA SER A 116 8.40 28.96 9.39
C SER A 116 8.87 30.22 10.08
N GLU A 117 10.16 30.53 9.96
CA GLU A 117 10.68 31.80 10.43
C GLU A 117 10.07 32.96 9.61
N THR A 118 9.84 34.09 10.28
CA THR A 118 9.35 35.31 9.63
C THR A 118 10.50 36.24 9.34
N ALA A 119 10.49 36.86 8.16
CA ALA A 119 11.47 37.87 7.79
C ALA A 119 11.03 39.28 8.24
N PHE A 120 9.79 39.60 8.06
CA PHE A 120 9.24 40.92 8.28
C PHE A 120 8.39 41.02 9.55
N ALA A 121 7.59 40.02 9.85
CA ALA A 121 6.72 40.03 11.04
C ALA A 121 7.52 40.04 12.34
N ARG A 122 8.81 39.70 12.32
CA ARG A 122 9.73 39.84 13.47
C ARG A 122 9.87 41.28 13.96
N ILE A 123 9.65 42.28 13.11
CA ILE A 123 9.65 43.70 13.50
C ILE A 123 8.52 43.97 14.52
N PHE A 124 7.45 43.19 14.47
CA PHE A 124 6.32 43.25 15.38
C PHE A 124 6.40 42.22 16.53
N GLY A 125 7.58 41.57 16.68
CA GLY A 125 7.81 40.57 17.72
C GLY A 125 7.31 39.17 17.38
N ILE A 126 6.84 38.92 16.15
CA ILE A 126 6.44 37.60 15.65
C ILE A 126 7.63 37.00 14.94
N ASN A 127 8.38 36.12 15.60
CA ASN A 127 9.63 35.55 15.05
C ASN A 127 9.39 34.31 14.19
N GLU A 128 8.31 33.57 14.44
CA GLU A 128 8.01 32.31 13.78
C GLU A 128 6.49 32.09 13.68
N ILE A 129 6.08 31.31 12.71
CA ILE A 129 4.72 30.78 12.54
C ILE A 129 4.81 29.28 12.73
N THR A 130 4.22 28.76 13.79
CA THR A 130 4.17 27.32 14.06
C THR A 130 2.88 26.70 13.49
N PHE A 131 3.01 25.50 12.97
CA PHE A 131 1.86 24.73 12.45
C PHE A 131 2.10 23.23 12.65
N ARG A 132 1.07 22.44 12.40
CA ARG A 132 1.14 20.98 12.46
C ARG A 132 0.44 20.41 11.25
N ARG A 133 1.05 19.40 10.63
CA ARG A 133 0.46 18.64 9.54
C ARG A 133 0.28 17.20 9.95
N GLN A 134 -0.79 16.61 9.43
CA GLN A 134 -1.14 15.22 9.73
C GLN A 134 -1.44 14.50 8.42
N ALA A 135 -1.00 13.25 8.38
CA ALA A 135 -1.37 12.31 7.34
C ALA A 135 -1.72 10.96 7.99
N GLU A 136 -2.67 10.29 7.44
CA GLU A 136 -3.06 8.95 7.86
C GLU A 136 -3.17 8.04 6.65
N ALA A 137 -2.59 6.85 6.75
CA ALA A 137 -2.79 5.79 5.79
C ALA A 137 -3.37 4.55 6.46
N LYS A 138 -4.22 3.84 5.73
CA LYS A 138 -4.84 2.59 6.17
C LYS A 138 -4.59 1.50 5.15
N VAL A 139 -4.43 0.27 5.63
CA VAL A 139 -4.52 -0.92 4.80
C VAL A 139 -5.93 -1.50 4.91
N VAL A 140 -6.51 -1.75 3.75
CA VAL A 140 -7.86 -2.32 3.61
C VAL A 140 -7.80 -3.55 2.72
N PRO A 141 -8.66 -4.56 2.90
CA PRO A 141 -8.72 -5.70 2.00
C PRO A 141 -8.93 -5.28 0.55
N CYS A 142 -8.39 -6.03 -0.39
CA CYS A 142 -8.59 -5.75 -1.81
C CYS A 142 -9.98 -6.18 -2.26
N ALA A 143 -10.70 -5.30 -2.96
CA ALA A 143 -11.97 -5.59 -3.63
C ALA A 143 -11.76 -6.14 -5.06
N ALA A 144 -10.66 -5.77 -5.68
CA ALA A 144 -10.22 -6.28 -6.98
C ALA A 144 -8.70 -6.34 -7.05
N LEU A 145 -8.17 -7.31 -7.80
CA LEU A 145 -6.73 -7.53 -7.91
C LEU A 145 -6.37 -8.03 -9.30
N SER A 146 -5.20 -7.64 -9.80
CA SER A 146 -4.56 -8.17 -11.01
C SER A 146 -3.29 -8.93 -10.68
N ASP A 147 -2.63 -9.49 -11.69
CA ASP A 147 -1.41 -10.27 -11.54
C ASP A 147 -1.62 -11.52 -10.65
N LEU A 148 -2.77 -12.18 -10.85
CA LEU A 148 -3.13 -13.40 -10.14
C LEU A 148 -2.58 -14.64 -10.83
N VAL A 149 -2.22 -15.66 -10.06
CA VAL A 149 -1.94 -17.00 -10.60
C VAL A 149 -3.22 -17.83 -10.68
N PRO A 150 -3.35 -18.77 -11.64
CA PRO A 150 -4.56 -19.59 -11.84
C PRO A 150 -4.63 -20.75 -10.84
N LEU A 151 -4.18 -20.52 -9.62
CA LEU A 151 -4.31 -21.41 -8.47
C LEU A 151 -5.26 -20.79 -7.47
N SER A 152 -5.88 -21.58 -6.62
CA SER A 152 -6.83 -21.09 -5.63
C SER A 152 -6.68 -21.78 -4.29
N ILE A 153 -7.20 -21.14 -3.26
CA ILE A 153 -7.31 -21.74 -1.92
C ILE A 153 -8.74 -21.59 -1.41
N GLN A 154 -9.27 -22.65 -0.82
CA GLN A 154 -10.57 -22.57 -0.17
C GLN A 154 -10.50 -21.69 1.08
N LYS A 155 -11.54 -20.87 1.28
CA LYS A 155 -11.66 -20.00 2.45
C LYS A 155 -11.47 -20.75 3.76
N SER A 156 -12.13 -21.92 3.92
CA SER A 156 -12.04 -22.73 5.13
C SER A 156 -10.60 -23.20 5.43
N THR A 157 -9.87 -23.59 4.40
CA THR A 157 -8.46 -24.01 4.52
C THR A 157 -7.58 -22.82 4.94
N LEU A 158 -7.77 -21.66 4.30
CA LEU A 158 -7.00 -20.46 4.64
C LEU A 158 -7.32 -19.95 6.04
N ASP A 159 -8.61 -19.94 6.43
CA ASP A 159 -9.02 -19.56 7.79
C ASP A 159 -8.35 -20.45 8.85
N ALA A 160 -8.22 -21.74 8.57
CA ALA A 160 -7.52 -22.68 9.47
C ALA A 160 -6.01 -22.36 9.57
N ILE A 161 -5.34 -22.05 8.45
CA ILE A 161 -3.92 -21.65 8.43
C ILE A 161 -3.69 -20.36 9.21
N ILE A 162 -4.56 -19.36 9.01
CA ILE A 162 -4.47 -18.08 9.73
C ILE A 162 -4.70 -18.26 11.23
N ALA A 163 -5.66 -19.11 11.61
CA ALA A 163 -5.99 -19.38 13.02
C ALA A 163 -4.90 -20.19 13.74
N ASP A 164 -4.29 -21.16 13.07
CA ASP A 164 -3.20 -21.96 13.61
C ASP A 164 -1.94 -21.12 13.86
N GLY A 165 -1.59 -20.22 12.94
CA GLY A 165 -0.46 -19.31 13.06
C GLY A 165 0.94 -19.95 13.13
N THR A 166 1.01 -21.27 13.20
CA THR A 166 2.27 -22.04 13.31
C THR A 166 2.68 -22.64 11.96
N SER A 167 1.71 -23.11 11.16
CA SER A 167 1.94 -23.61 9.82
C SER A 167 1.50 -22.56 8.79
N GLN A 168 2.45 -22.06 8.02
CA GLN A 168 2.17 -21.10 6.95
C GLN A 168 2.01 -21.78 5.58
N HIS A 169 2.24 -23.12 5.51
CA HIS A 169 2.23 -23.87 4.26
C HIS A 169 0.81 -24.25 3.84
N ALA A 170 0.52 -24.02 2.56
CA ALA A 170 -0.75 -24.41 1.94
C ALA A 170 -0.50 -25.17 0.64
N ILE A 171 -1.30 -26.18 0.38
CA ILE A 171 -1.37 -26.81 -0.94
C ILE A 171 -2.28 -25.95 -1.81
N LEU A 172 -1.72 -25.28 -2.82
CA LEU A 172 -2.43 -24.44 -3.77
C LEU A 172 -2.91 -25.24 -4.98
N LYS A 173 -2.22 -26.36 -5.26
CA LYS A 173 -2.61 -27.31 -6.29
C LYS A 173 -2.27 -28.72 -5.85
N TYR A 174 -3.22 -29.61 -6.00
CA TYR A 174 -3.08 -31.03 -5.68
C TYR A 174 -2.52 -31.80 -6.88
N GLY A 175 -1.69 -32.79 -6.59
CA GLY A 175 -1.19 -33.75 -7.58
C GLY A 175 -2.19 -34.88 -7.87
N SER A 176 -1.90 -35.68 -8.91
CA SER A 176 -2.74 -36.81 -9.28
C SER A 176 -2.75 -37.97 -8.28
N ASN A 177 -1.80 -37.98 -7.36
CA ASN A 177 -1.58 -39.08 -6.41
C ASN A 177 -2.07 -38.76 -4.99
N THR A 178 -2.82 -37.64 -4.80
CA THR A 178 -3.33 -37.26 -3.49
C THR A 178 -4.76 -37.72 -3.34
N ASP A 179 -5.06 -38.45 -2.26
CA ASP A 179 -6.42 -38.94 -1.92
C ASP A 179 -7.35 -37.77 -1.50
N ASP A 180 -6.80 -36.56 -1.32
CA ASP A 180 -7.51 -35.37 -0.84
C ASP A 180 -8.15 -34.52 -1.95
N VAL A 181 -8.27 -35.04 -3.18
CA VAL A 181 -8.88 -34.33 -4.31
C VAL A 181 -10.39 -34.48 -4.27
N GLU A 182 -11.07 -33.43 -3.77
CA GLU A 182 -12.53 -33.41 -3.78
C GLU A 182 -13.08 -33.26 -5.21
N ASN A 183 -13.82 -34.28 -5.67
CA ASN A 183 -14.57 -34.27 -6.94
C ASN A 183 -13.77 -33.86 -8.20
N GLY A 184 -12.44 -34.12 -8.22
CA GLY A 184 -11.59 -33.80 -9.38
C GLY A 184 -11.16 -32.33 -9.47
N SER A 185 -11.37 -31.54 -8.42
CA SER A 185 -10.87 -30.17 -8.31
C SER A 185 -9.47 -30.18 -7.74
N PHE A 186 -8.48 -29.88 -8.60
CA PHE A 186 -7.07 -29.87 -8.24
C PHE A 186 -6.56 -28.51 -7.77
N GLY A 187 -7.41 -27.53 -7.50
CA GLY A 187 -7.05 -26.17 -7.07
C GLY A 187 -6.78 -25.19 -8.20
N ALA A 188 -6.85 -25.62 -9.47
CA ALA A 188 -6.70 -24.77 -10.63
C ALA A 188 -8.03 -24.12 -11.01
N VAL A 189 -8.00 -22.83 -11.38
CA VAL A 189 -9.16 -22.05 -11.81
C VAL A 189 -8.88 -21.31 -13.12
N ASP A 190 -9.93 -21.12 -13.91
CA ASP A 190 -9.88 -20.35 -15.14
C ASP A 190 -10.19 -18.88 -14.85
N LEU A 191 -9.14 -18.02 -14.91
CA LEU A 191 -9.22 -16.63 -14.43
C LEU A 191 -9.96 -15.69 -15.38
N ASP A 192 -10.10 -16.02 -16.67
CA ASP A 192 -10.85 -15.19 -17.63
C ASP A 192 -12.34 -15.56 -17.70
N GLY A 193 -12.73 -16.63 -17.01
CA GLY A 193 -14.12 -17.10 -16.98
C GLY A 193 -14.59 -17.74 -18.29
N VAL A 194 -13.73 -17.90 -19.28
CA VAL A 194 -14.05 -18.47 -20.60
C VAL A 194 -13.59 -19.93 -20.64
N LYS A 195 -14.49 -20.83 -20.34
CA LYS A 195 -14.19 -22.26 -20.34
C LYS A 195 -13.53 -22.69 -21.66
N GLY A 196 -12.25 -23.10 -21.57
CA GLY A 196 -11.51 -23.67 -22.71
C GLY A 196 -10.26 -22.88 -23.14
N GLY A 197 -9.74 -21.94 -22.37
CA GLY A 197 -8.48 -21.21 -22.63
C GLY A 197 -7.24 -22.11 -22.76
N GLY A 198 -7.29 -23.27 -22.17
CA GLY A 198 -6.33 -24.35 -22.39
C GLY A 198 -5.01 -24.20 -21.64
N ALA A 199 -4.14 -25.21 -21.84
CA ALA A 199 -2.87 -25.35 -21.16
C ALA A 199 -1.92 -24.16 -21.36
N ASN A 200 -2.00 -23.44 -22.47
CA ASN A 200 -1.10 -22.33 -22.80
C ASN A 200 -1.42 -21.10 -21.94
N ASP A 201 -2.68 -20.70 -21.83
CA ASP A 201 -3.10 -19.55 -21.02
C ASP A 201 -2.85 -19.82 -19.55
N TYR A 202 -3.19 -21.00 -19.07
CA TYR A 202 -2.89 -21.45 -17.72
C TYR A 202 -1.39 -21.38 -17.39
N THR A 203 -0.53 -21.91 -18.28
CA THR A 203 0.95 -21.86 -18.09
C THR A 203 1.45 -20.42 -18.07
N SER A 204 0.93 -19.57 -18.98
CA SER A 204 1.30 -18.16 -19.07
C SER A 204 0.89 -17.38 -17.81
N TRP A 205 -0.33 -17.57 -17.33
CA TRP A 205 -0.80 -16.92 -16.11
C TRP A 205 -0.05 -17.42 -14.87
N LEU A 206 0.30 -18.69 -14.84
CA LEU A 206 1.09 -19.25 -13.74
C LEU A 206 2.52 -18.68 -13.73
N ALA A 207 3.14 -18.50 -14.89
CA ALA A 207 4.49 -17.95 -15.02
C ALA A 207 4.54 -16.43 -14.79
N TYR A 208 3.60 -15.67 -15.35
CA TYR A 208 3.67 -14.22 -15.45
C TYR A 208 2.52 -13.46 -14.78
N GLY A 209 1.52 -14.16 -14.28
CA GLY A 209 0.31 -13.58 -13.69
C GLY A 209 -0.75 -13.19 -14.73
N TYR A 210 -2.01 -13.28 -14.33
CA TYR A 210 -3.16 -12.81 -15.09
C TYR A 210 -3.31 -11.30 -14.91
N GLN A 211 -3.18 -10.54 -16.01
CA GLN A 211 -3.05 -9.09 -15.94
C GLN A 211 -4.37 -8.33 -15.84
N ALA A 212 -5.50 -8.95 -16.21
CA ALA A 212 -6.80 -8.31 -16.03
C ALA A 212 -7.21 -8.31 -14.54
N LYS A 213 -8.05 -7.35 -14.18
CA LYS A 213 -8.60 -7.27 -12.81
C LYS A 213 -9.64 -8.37 -12.59
N LEU A 214 -9.50 -9.07 -11.48
CA LEU A 214 -10.51 -9.98 -10.94
C LEU A 214 -11.17 -9.33 -9.73
N GLU A 215 -12.50 -9.27 -9.71
CA GLU A 215 -13.28 -8.64 -8.65
C GLU A 215 -13.84 -9.67 -7.67
N LEU A 216 -14.08 -9.23 -6.43
CA LEU A 216 -14.81 -10.03 -5.45
C LEU A 216 -16.20 -10.38 -5.97
N GLY A 217 -16.65 -11.59 -5.66
CA GLY A 217 -17.96 -12.09 -6.11
C GLY A 217 -17.94 -12.71 -7.51
N THR A 218 -16.87 -12.53 -8.31
CA THR A 218 -16.72 -13.17 -9.61
C THR A 218 -16.84 -14.68 -9.47
N VAL A 219 -17.60 -15.29 -10.38
CA VAL A 219 -17.74 -16.75 -10.47
C VAL A 219 -16.85 -17.27 -11.58
N LEU A 220 -15.93 -18.16 -11.23
CA LEU A 220 -14.94 -18.74 -12.14
C LEU A 220 -15.21 -20.24 -12.35
N PRO A 221 -14.99 -20.77 -13.54
CA PRO A 221 -14.96 -22.22 -13.75
C PRO A 221 -13.68 -22.80 -13.12
N VAL A 222 -13.81 -23.99 -12.56
CA VAL A 222 -12.66 -24.79 -12.14
C VAL A 222 -12.05 -25.47 -13.36
N GLU A 223 -10.73 -25.41 -13.49
CA GLU A 223 -10.03 -26.10 -14.55
C GLU A 223 -10.19 -27.62 -14.42
N SER A 224 -10.60 -28.23 -15.49
CA SER A 224 -10.79 -29.68 -15.56
C SER A 224 -9.47 -30.38 -15.87
N GLY A 225 -9.15 -31.41 -15.10
CA GLY A 225 -7.94 -32.21 -15.29
C GLY A 225 -6.75 -31.74 -14.45
N ASN A 226 -5.77 -32.62 -14.34
CA ASN A 226 -4.65 -32.43 -13.43
C ASN A 226 -3.63 -31.36 -13.88
N MET A 227 -3.62 -30.93 -15.15
CA MET A 227 -2.74 -29.88 -15.69
C MET A 227 -1.24 -30.03 -15.30
N THR A 228 -0.75 -31.28 -15.10
CA THR A 228 0.58 -31.55 -14.53
C THR A 228 1.71 -30.88 -15.31
N GLY A 229 1.80 -31.09 -16.62
CA GLY A 229 2.85 -30.52 -17.47
C GLY A 229 2.81 -28.98 -17.51
N PRO A 230 1.65 -28.38 -17.80
CA PRO A 230 1.44 -26.92 -17.75
C PRO A 230 1.82 -26.30 -16.40
N THR A 231 1.44 -26.95 -15.28
CA THR A 231 1.76 -26.48 -13.93
C THR A 231 3.27 -26.49 -13.69
N TYR A 232 3.94 -27.60 -14.01
CA TYR A 232 5.38 -27.69 -13.85
C TYR A 232 6.11 -26.60 -14.63
N SER A 233 5.77 -26.44 -15.91
CA SER A 233 6.39 -25.43 -16.77
C SER A 233 6.20 -24.00 -16.23
N GLY A 234 5.01 -23.64 -15.80
CA GLY A 234 4.73 -22.30 -15.26
C GLY A 234 5.43 -22.06 -13.91
N ILE A 235 5.41 -23.04 -13.01
CA ILE A 235 6.07 -22.92 -11.69
C ILE A 235 7.60 -22.81 -11.84
N VAL A 236 8.23 -23.61 -12.67
CA VAL A 236 9.68 -23.53 -12.91
C VAL A 236 10.08 -22.18 -13.50
N GLN A 237 9.30 -21.64 -14.46
CA GLN A 237 9.57 -20.32 -15.01
C GLN A 237 9.45 -19.24 -13.92
N ARG A 238 8.39 -19.24 -13.13
CA ARG A 238 8.17 -18.29 -12.02
C ARG A 238 9.27 -18.39 -10.98
N TYR A 239 9.65 -19.57 -10.56
CA TYR A 239 10.71 -19.81 -9.58
C TYR A 239 12.04 -19.23 -10.05
N ASN A 240 12.44 -19.52 -11.29
CA ASN A 240 13.71 -19.10 -11.88
C ASN A 240 13.73 -17.59 -12.22
N ALA A 241 12.60 -16.93 -12.32
CA ALA A 241 12.50 -15.48 -12.54
C ALA A 241 12.89 -14.65 -11.31
N CYS A 242 13.12 -15.27 -10.14
CA CYS A 242 13.60 -14.55 -8.96
C CYS A 242 15.02 -14.02 -9.17
N THR A 243 15.21 -12.71 -9.02
CA THR A 243 16.51 -12.02 -9.15
C THR A 243 17.19 -11.74 -7.80
N HIS A 244 16.56 -12.13 -6.68
CA HIS A 244 16.97 -11.74 -5.32
C HIS A 244 17.98 -12.73 -4.67
N TYR A 245 18.67 -13.53 -5.47
CA TYR A 245 19.64 -14.50 -4.92
C TYR A 245 20.83 -13.82 -4.23
N ALA A 246 21.33 -12.72 -4.77
CA ALA A 246 22.46 -11.99 -4.18
C ALA A 246 22.10 -11.37 -2.84
N SER A 247 20.86 -10.90 -2.68
CA SER A 247 20.40 -10.21 -1.45
C SER A 247 19.87 -11.18 -0.40
N TYR A 248 19.17 -12.25 -0.82
CA TYR A 248 18.41 -13.12 0.06
C TYR A 248 18.74 -14.60 -0.04
N GLY A 249 19.62 -15.00 -0.95
CA GLY A 249 19.80 -16.43 -1.26
C GLY A 249 18.56 -17.05 -1.93
N GLY A 250 17.76 -16.21 -2.60
CA GLY A 250 16.40 -16.50 -3.08
C GLY A 250 15.33 -16.14 -2.05
N CYS A 251 14.16 -15.76 -2.54
CA CYS A 251 13.02 -15.39 -1.68
C CYS A 251 12.41 -16.61 -0.99
N LYS A 252 12.14 -16.48 0.31
CA LYS A 252 11.48 -17.46 1.19
C LYS A 252 10.51 -16.72 2.12
N VAL A 253 9.69 -17.44 2.85
CA VAL A 253 8.65 -16.89 3.74
C VAL A 253 9.19 -15.91 4.78
N ASP A 254 10.38 -16.14 5.31
CA ASP A 254 11.03 -15.31 6.32
C ASP A 254 11.71 -14.07 5.73
N ARG A 255 11.97 -14.08 4.43
CA ARG A 255 12.66 -12.99 3.73
C ARG A 255 12.38 -13.00 2.24
N TYR A 256 11.57 -12.08 1.78
CA TYR A 256 11.19 -11.92 0.36
C TYR A 256 11.09 -10.44 -0.01
N ALA A 257 11.15 -10.17 -1.31
CA ALA A 257 10.81 -8.87 -1.88
C ALA A 257 9.36 -8.93 -2.37
N ASP A 258 8.59 -7.89 -2.08
CA ASP A 258 7.15 -7.83 -2.38
C ASP A 258 6.86 -7.90 -3.90
N ASP A 259 7.81 -7.49 -4.73
CA ASP A 259 7.77 -7.52 -6.20
C ASP A 259 8.37 -8.81 -6.81
N CYS A 260 8.79 -9.76 -5.97
CA CYS A 260 9.39 -11.00 -6.46
C CYS A 260 8.36 -11.86 -7.20
N PRO A 261 8.68 -12.42 -8.38
CA PRO A 261 7.80 -13.38 -9.05
C PRO A 261 7.39 -14.59 -8.21
N ARG A 262 8.21 -14.98 -7.21
CA ARG A 262 7.85 -16.07 -6.28
C ARG A 262 6.72 -15.72 -5.32
N VAL A 263 6.38 -14.43 -5.16
CA VAL A 263 5.19 -14.02 -4.41
C VAL A 263 3.98 -14.18 -5.32
N MET A 264 3.21 -15.22 -5.07
CA MET A 264 2.02 -15.58 -5.84
C MET A 264 0.78 -14.98 -5.16
N LYS A 265 -0.02 -14.26 -5.95
CA LYS A 265 -1.34 -13.79 -5.52
C LYS A 265 -2.40 -14.75 -6.05
N VAL A 266 -3.22 -15.29 -5.16
CA VAL A 266 -4.23 -16.31 -5.49
C VAL A 266 -5.62 -15.86 -5.07
N PRO A 267 -6.70 -16.18 -5.81
CA PRO A 267 -8.05 -16.00 -5.34
C PRO A 267 -8.35 -16.96 -4.19
N VAL A 268 -8.98 -16.44 -3.15
CA VAL A 268 -9.63 -17.20 -2.09
C VAL A 268 -11.04 -17.50 -2.54
N ILE A 269 -11.45 -18.76 -2.47
CA ILE A 269 -12.68 -19.21 -3.11
C ILE A 269 -13.62 -19.94 -2.14
N GLU A 270 -14.90 -19.93 -2.51
CA GLU A 270 -15.92 -20.85 -2.01
C GLU A 270 -16.60 -21.52 -3.21
N TYR A 271 -16.90 -22.81 -3.10
CA TYR A 271 -17.67 -23.51 -4.15
C TYR A 271 -19.10 -22.95 -4.22
N THR A 272 -19.63 -22.82 -5.43
CA THR A 272 -21.00 -22.30 -5.63
C THR A 272 -22.06 -23.37 -5.39
N ASP A 273 -21.69 -24.64 -5.59
CA ASP A 273 -22.55 -25.81 -5.41
C ASP A 273 -21.76 -27.10 -5.15
N SER A 274 -22.44 -28.19 -4.90
CA SER A 274 -21.86 -29.51 -4.64
C SER A 274 -21.21 -30.17 -5.86
N SER A 275 -21.31 -29.58 -7.06
CA SER A 275 -20.66 -30.12 -8.25
C SER A 275 -19.19 -29.74 -8.36
N HIS A 276 -18.75 -28.74 -7.59
CA HIS A 276 -17.40 -28.19 -7.57
C HIS A 276 -16.86 -27.71 -8.95
N LYS A 277 -17.79 -27.40 -9.87
CA LYS A 277 -17.43 -26.94 -11.22
C LYS A 277 -17.21 -25.43 -11.31
N TYR A 278 -17.78 -24.69 -10.37
CA TYR A 278 -17.68 -23.24 -10.31
C TYR A 278 -17.35 -22.81 -8.88
N VAL A 279 -16.53 -21.77 -8.80
CA VAL A 279 -16.11 -21.16 -7.53
C VAL A 279 -16.43 -19.68 -7.55
N ARG A 280 -16.74 -19.13 -6.39
CA ARG A 280 -16.88 -17.69 -6.17
C ARG A 280 -15.65 -17.14 -5.49
N VAL A 281 -15.11 -16.06 -6.02
CA VAL A 281 -14.01 -15.33 -5.39
C VAL A 281 -14.54 -14.56 -4.18
N VAL A 282 -14.00 -14.84 -3.00
CA VAL A 282 -14.39 -14.21 -1.72
C VAL A 282 -13.27 -13.37 -1.13
N GLY A 283 -12.07 -13.41 -1.71
CA GLY A 283 -10.92 -12.61 -1.30
C GLY A 283 -9.68 -12.95 -2.09
N PHE A 284 -8.56 -12.40 -1.64
CA PHE A 284 -7.25 -12.64 -2.24
C PHE A 284 -6.22 -12.92 -1.15
N ALA A 285 -5.33 -13.87 -1.40
CA ALA A 285 -4.24 -14.24 -0.52
C ALA A 285 -2.90 -14.23 -1.26
N ALA A 286 -1.80 -14.10 -0.51
CA ALA A 286 -0.46 -14.14 -1.06
C ALA A 286 0.34 -15.31 -0.46
N PHE A 287 1.14 -15.94 -1.31
CA PHE A 287 1.98 -17.08 -0.95
C PHE A 287 3.35 -16.95 -1.60
N VAL A 288 4.39 -17.26 -0.85
CA VAL A 288 5.75 -17.39 -1.40
C VAL A 288 5.96 -18.80 -1.90
N LEU A 289 6.37 -18.93 -3.15
CA LEU A 289 6.84 -20.19 -3.74
C LEU A 289 8.29 -20.42 -3.31
N GLU A 290 8.51 -21.27 -2.33
CA GLU A 290 9.87 -21.52 -1.82
C GLU A 290 10.63 -22.56 -2.60
N ASP A 291 9.94 -23.60 -3.05
CA ASP A 291 10.51 -24.72 -3.77
C ASP A 291 9.54 -25.27 -4.82
N TYR A 292 10.05 -25.70 -5.96
CA TYR A 292 9.29 -26.37 -7.00
C TYR A 292 9.55 -27.90 -7.02
N THR A 293 10.59 -28.39 -6.34
CA THR A 293 10.92 -29.83 -6.30
C THR A 293 9.84 -30.63 -5.58
N THR A 294 9.13 -30.02 -4.62
CA THR A 294 7.95 -30.64 -4.00
C THR A 294 6.88 -31.01 -5.02
N TYR A 295 6.77 -30.23 -6.12
CA TYR A 295 5.86 -30.55 -7.20
C TYR A 295 6.33 -31.81 -7.97
N GLU A 296 7.66 -31.95 -8.24
CA GLU A 296 8.22 -33.14 -8.91
C GLU A 296 7.96 -34.41 -8.09
N ASP A 297 8.16 -34.34 -6.79
CA ASP A 297 8.06 -35.51 -5.88
C ASP A 297 6.60 -35.89 -5.58
N GLN A 298 5.72 -34.91 -5.40
CA GLN A 298 4.35 -35.12 -4.92
C GLN A 298 3.28 -34.67 -5.92
N GLY A 299 3.66 -33.95 -6.97
CA GLY A 299 2.73 -33.34 -7.93
C GLY A 299 1.91 -32.20 -7.34
N CYS A 300 2.30 -31.65 -6.18
CA CYS A 300 1.61 -30.59 -5.49
C CYS A 300 2.37 -29.26 -5.63
N VAL A 301 1.64 -28.13 -5.71
CA VAL A 301 2.21 -26.81 -5.57
C VAL A 301 1.94 -26.31 -4.15
N ILE A 302 3.01 -26.11 -3.40
CA ILE A 302 2.95 -25.63 -2.02
C ILE A 302 3.45 -24.19 -1.97
N GLY A 303 2.69 -23.32 -1.32
CA GLY A 303 3.07 -21.96 -1.03
C GLY A 303 3.06 -21.68 0.47
N SER A 304 3.92 -20.78 0.91
CA SER A 304 3.94 -20.28 2.29
C SER A 304 3.17 -18.98 2.38
N TYR A 305 2.13 -18.94 3.21
CA TYR A 305 1.25 -17.79 3.37
C TYR A 305 1.99 -16.56 3.91
N VAL A 306 1.74 -15.41 3.31
CA VAL A 306 2.30 -14.12 3.72
C VAL A 306 1.26 -13.00 3.66
N ASN A 307 1.46 -11.99 4.49
CA ASN A 307 0.72 -10.74 4.35
C ASN A 307 1.49 -9.80 3.43
N MET A 308 0.77 -9.15 2.52
CA MET A 308 1.37 -8.13 1.64
C MET A 308 0.45 -6.95 1.42
N VAL A 309 1.05 -5.78 1.24
CA VAL A 309 0.37 -4.58 0.75
C VAL A 309 0.67 -4.45 -0.73
N ASN A 310 -0.35 -4.49 -1.56
CA ASN A 310 -0.22 -4.35 -3.00
C ASN A 310 -0.28 -2.87 -3.39
N VAL A 311 0.70 -2.44 -4.19
CA VAL A 311 0.79 -1.07 -4.73
C VAL A 311 0.49 -1.14 -6.21
N GLY A 312 -0.55 -0.46 -6.69
CA GLY A 312 -0.88 -0.44 -8.11
C GLY A 312 -2.37 -0.52 -8.40
N ALA A 313 -2.75 -1.18 -9.48
CA ALA A 313 -4.13 -1.29 -9.95
C ALA A 313 -5.00 -2.18 -9.04
N VAL A 314 -5.26 -1.68 -7.83
CA VAL A 314 -5.99 -2.37 -6.77
C VAL A 314 -7.10 -1.45 -6.32
N ASP A 315 -8.31 -1.99 -6.26
CA ASP A 315 -9.42 -1.30 -5.61
C ASP A 315 -9.51 -1.85 -4.18
N GLY A 316 -9.28 -0.98 -3.18
CA GLY A 316 -9.46 -1.31 -1.78
C GLY A 316 -10.94 -1.34 -1.43
N ASP A 317 -11.35 -2.26 -0.58
CA ASP A 317 -12.70 -2.27 -0.05
C ASP A 317 -12.85 -1.23 1.06
N LEU A 318 -13.27 -0.03 0.69
CA LEU A 318 -13.59 1.05 1.62
C LEU A 318 -14.94 0.83 2.33
N THR A 319 -15.76 -0.13 1.88
CA THR A 319 -17.07 -0.43 2.48
C THR A 319 -16.95 -1.38 3.68
N GLY A 320 -15.82 -2.07 3.84
CA GLY A 320 -15.55 -3.02 4.91
C GLY A 320 -16.29 -4.35 4.74
N THR A 321 -16.73 -4.68 3.53
CA THR A 321 -17.44 -5.94 3.23
C THR A 321 -16.49 -7.08 2.88
N ALA A 322 -15.28 -6.77 2.40
CA ALA A 322 -14.27 -7.77 2.07
C ALA A 322 -13.62 -8.34 3.34
N SER A 323 -13.46 -9.66 3.36
CA SER A 323 -12.68 -10.32 4.40
C SER A 323 -11.18 -10.14 4.15
N SER A 324 -10.41 -10.02 5.24
CA SER A 324 -8.96 -9.90 5.19
C SER A 324 -8.31 -11.28 5.08
N PHE A 325 -7.69 -11.56 3.95
CA PHE A 325 -6.96 -12.80 3.67
C PHE A 325 -5.48 -12.56 3.36
N GLY A 326 -4.91 -11.45 3.85
CA GLY A 326 -3.48 -11.17 3.77
C GLY A 326 -3.04 -10.32 2.57
N VAL A 327 -3.93 -9.98 1.64
CA VAL A 327 -3.63 -9.01 0.57
C VAL A 327 -4.42 -7.74 0.79
N TYR A 328 -3.69 -6.64 0.92
CA TYR A 328 -4.25 -5.34 1.27
C TYR A 328 -3.95 -4.28 0.22
N SER A 329 -4.82 -3.31 0.12
CA SER A 329 -4.60 -2.04 -0.56
C SER A 329 -4.27 -0.95 0.46
N LEU A 330 -3.30 -0.09 0.13
CA LEU A 330 -2.93 1.05 0.96
C LEU A 330 -3.66 2.29 0.46
N VAL A 331 -4.39 2.95 1.36
CA VAL A 331 -5.15 4.16 1.05
C VAL A 331 -4.80 5.28 2.01
N LEU A 332 -4.67 6.50 1.50
CA LEU A 332 -4.62 7.71 2.31
C LEU A 332 -6.03 8.03 2.82
N SER A 333 -6.18 8.25 4.12
CA SER A 333 -7.47 8.54 4.75
C SER A 333 -7.59 9.97 5.29
N LYS A 334 -6.47 10.69 5.42
CA LYS A 334 -6.37 12.11 5.76
C LYS A 334 -5.22 12.76 5.02
#